data_74a0935e20c958df7cd3b63b51061de3
#
_entry.id   74a0935e20c958df7cd3b63b51061de3
#
_cell.length_a   1.000
_cell.length_b   1.000
_cell.length_c   1.000
_cell.angle_alpha   90.00
_cell.angle_beta   90.00
_cell.angle_gamma   90.00
#
_symmetry.space_group_name_H-M   'P 1'
#
loop_
_entity.id
_entity.type
_entity.pdbx_description
1 polymer ?
#
loop_
_entity_poly.entity_id
_entity_poly.type
_entity_poly.pdbx_seq_one_letter_code
_entity_poly.pdbx_strand_id
1 'polypeptide(L)'
;MEGADLLCSPTNWVPARERKYDELGRSMGVYLTIANAQSNAVYMACADRIGVERGQAFEGNSLICGPSGWPIVGPASRDKEETLVAEVNVLDARRAKGWNRLNDLIKDRRTDVYDWMLGYDPSKRFPW
;
A
#
# COMPACT_ATOMS: atom_id res chain seq x y z
N MET A 1 -6.91 4.03 9.94
CA MET A 1 -6.92 4.91 11.10
C MET A 1 -6.40 4.23 12.35
N GLU A 2 -6.21 2.92 12.30
CA GLU A 2 -5.75 2.10 13.43
C GLU A 2 -4.23 2.12 13.67
N GLY A 3 -3.48 3.01 13.01
CA GLY A 3 -2.04 3.16 13.25
C GLY A 3 -1.18 2.05 12.66
N ALA A 4 -1.62 1.40 11.58
CA ALA A 4 -0.82 0.38 10.92
C ALA A 4 0.53 0.95 10.44
N ASP A 5 1.59 0.18 10.63
CA ASP A 5 2.93 0.47 10.09
C ASP A 5 3.20 -0.31 8.80
N LEU A 6 2.59 -1.49 8.67
CA LEU A 6 2.67 -2.36 7.51
C LEU A 6 1.26 -2.82 7.12
N LEU A 7 0.95 -2.70 5.84
CA LEU A 7 -0.26 -3.25 5.24
C LEU A 7 0.11 -4.39 4.29
N CYS A 8 -0.37 -5.59 4.59
CA CYS A 8 -0.24 -6.74 3.71
C CYS A 8 -1.51 -6.88 2.88
N SER A 9 -1.38 -6.87 1.57
CA SER A 9 -2.49 -6.93 0.61
C SER A 9 -2.31 -8.14 -0.32
N PRO A 10 -2.85 -9.29 0.04
CA PRO A 10 -3.01 -10.37 -0.94
C PRO A 10 -4.07 -9.97 -1.95
N THR A 11 -3.74 -10.01 -3.23
CA THR A 11 -4.59 -9.48 -4.29
C THR A 11 -4.83 -10.48 -5.42
N ASN A 12 -5.85 -10.19 -6.20
CA ASN A 12 -6.14 -10.83 -7.49
C ASN A 12 -6.43 -9.73 -8.51
N TRP A 13 -5.41 -8.92 -8.80
CA TRP A 13 -5.55 -7.85 -9.77
C TRP A 13 -5.83 -8.41 -11.16
N VAL A 14 -6.81 -7.80 -11.81
CA VAL A 14 -7.22 -8.16 -13.15
C VAL A 14 -7.01 -6.98 -14.09
N PRO A 15 -6.64 -7.23 -15.36
CA PRO A 15 -6.39 -6.17 -16.33
C PRO A 15 -7.59 -5.23 -16.50
N ALA A 16 -7.33 -3.92 -16.48
CA ALA A 16 -8.33 -2.92 -16.81
C ALA A 16 -8.81 -3.09 -18.27
N ARG A 17 -10.03 -2.62 -18.55
CA ARG A 17 -10.67 -2.83 -19.87
C ARG A 17 -9.91 -2.15 -21.01
N GLU A 18 -9.40 -0.94 -20.78
CA GLU A 18 -8.79 -0.12 -21.83
C GLU A 18 -7.27 -0.24 -21.86
N ARG A 19 -6.59 0.25 -20.85
CA ARG A 19 -5.13 0.20 -20.74
C ARG A 19 -4.72 -0.74 -19.64
N LYS A 20 -4.12 -1.85 -20.01
CA LYS A 20 -3.72 -2.90 -19.06
C LYS A 20 -2.42 -2.57 -18.34
N TYR A 21 -1.44 -2.02 -19.05
CA TYR A 21 -0.09 -1.79 -18.57
C TYR A 21 0.49 -0.49 -19.12
N ASP A 22 1.45 0.08 -18.41
CA ASP A 22 2.26 1.18 -18.93
C ASP A 22 3.39 0.67 -19.85
N GLU A 23 4.25 1.59 -20.30
CA GLU A 23 5.39 1.29 -21.17
C GLU A 23 6.46 0.42 -20.50
N LEU A 24 6.49 0.36 -19.16
CA LEU A 24 7.38 -0.48 -18.37
C LEU A 24 6.74 -1.81 -17.97
N GLY A 25 5.54 -2.11 -18.48
CA GLY A 25 4.80 -3.33 -18.19
C GLY A 25 4.16 -3.37 -16.80
N ARG A 26 4.01 -2.21 -16.13
CA ARG A 26 3.41 -2.13 -14.80
C ARG A 26 1.90 -1.97 -14.90
N SER A 27 1.18 -2.71 -14.06
CA SER A 27 -0.26 -2.61 -13.92
C SER A 27 -0.67 -1.40 -13.07
N MET A 28 -1.94 -1.03 -13.10
CA MET A 28 -2.47 0.02 -12.23
C MET A 28 -2.34 -0.34 -10.75
N GLY A 29 -2.36 -1.62 -10.39
CA GLY A 29 -2.14 -2.09 -9.03
C GLY A 29 -0.82 -1.63 -8.43
N VAL A 30 0.26 -1.57 -9.24
CA VAL A 30 1.56 -1.02 -8.82
C VAL A 30 1.44 0.44 -8.40
N TYR A 31 0.79 1.26 -9.21
CA TYR A 31 0.61 2.69 -8.92
C TYR A 31 -0.29 2.96 -7.72
N LEU A 32 -1.35 2.17 -7.57
CA LEU A 32 -2.21 2.25 -6.39
C LEU A 32 -1.45 1.87 -5.12
N THR A 33 -0.59 0.86 -5.18
CA THR A 33 0.25 0.47 -4.04
C THR A 33 1.22 1.59 -3.67
N ILE A 34 1.92 2.17 -4.64
CA ILE A 34 2.82 3.31 -4.47
C ILE A 34 2.10 4.49 -3.82
N ALA A 35 0.95 4.88 -4.39
CA ALA A 35 0.18 6.02 -3.92
C ALA A 35 -0.34 5.80 -2.49
N ASN A 36 -0.88 4.61 -2.19
CA ASN A 36 -1.38 4.30 -0.86
C ASN A 36 -0.27 4.21 0.19
N ALA A 37 0.88 3.64 -0.16
CA ALA A 37 2.03 3.59 0.74
C ALA A 37 2.47 4.99 1.17
N GLN A 38 2.61 5.91 0.20
CA GLN A 38 3.00 7.29 0.46
C GLN A 38 1.91 8.08 1.22
N SER A 39 0.67 8.03 0.74
CA SER A 39 -0.42 8.83 1.31
C SER A 39 -0.73 8.49 2.77
N ASN A 40 -0.44 7.26 3.18
CA ASN A 40 -0.66 6.79 4.54
C ASN A 40 0.64 6.62 5.34
N ALA A 41 1.79 6.89 4.73
CA ALA A 41 3.12 6.69 5.31
C ALA A 41 3.27 5.30 5.96
N VAL A 42 2.96 4.25 5.20
CA VAL A 42 3.02 2.85 5.63
C VAL A 42 3.88 2.03 4.68
N TYR A 43 4.44 0.93 5.17
CA TYR A 43 4.89 -0.13 4.26
C TYR A 43 3.69 -0.82 3.64
N MET A 44 3.76 -1.12 2.35
CA MET A 44 2.77 -1.96 1.69
C MET A 44 3.45 -3.15 1.03
N ALA A 45 3.01 -4.36 1.42
CA ALA A 45 3.44 -5.61 0.80
C ALA A 45 2.25 -6.20 0.04
N CYS A 46 2.26 -6.04 -1.28
CA CYS A 46 1.22 -6.55 -2.15
C CYS A 46 1.70 -7.83 -2.84
N ALA A 47 0.96 -8.91 -2.64
CA ALA A 47 1.19 -10.19 -3.29
C ALA A 47 0.04 -10.47 -4.25
N ASP A 48 0.33 -10.36 -5.54
CA ASP A 48 -0.63 -10.69 -6.59
C ASP A 48 -0.30 -12.02 -7.25
N ARG A 49 -1.31 -12.68 -7.73
CA ARG A 49 -1.16 -13.95 -8.45
C ARG A 49 -0.89 -13.70 -9.93
N ILE A 50 -0.31 -14.70 -10.57
CA ILE A 50 -0.08 -14.77 -12.01
C ILE A 50 -0.95 -15.85 -12.65
N GLY A 51 -0.94 -15.90 -13.99
CA GLY A 51 -1.60 -16.93 -14.77
C GLY A 51 -3.06 -16.65 -15.10
N VAL A 52 -3.77 -17.69 -15.49
CA VAL A 52 -5.17 -17.63 -15.94
C VAL A 52 -5.98 -18.66 -15.18
N GLU A 53 -7.10 -18.25 -14.62
CA GLU A 53 -8.07 -19.13 -13.98
C GLU A 53 -9.46 -18.88 -14.56
N ARG A 54 -10.11 -19.93 -15.06
CA ARG A 54 -11.46 -19.88 -15.67
C ARG A 54 -11.58 -18.79 -16.76
N GLY A 55 -10.51 -18.58 -17.53
CA GLY A 55 -10.45 -17.57 -18.58
C GLY A 55 -10.10 -16.15 -18.10
N GLN A 56 -9.97 -15.92 -16.79
CA GLN A 56 -9.54 -14.65 -16.21
C GLN A 56 -8.01 -14.66 -16.03
N ALA A 57 -7.33 -13.73 -16.72
CA ALA A 57 -5.91 -13.48 -16.49
C ALA A 57 -5.69 -12.59 -15.26
N PHE A 58 -4.58 -12.80 -14.57
CA PHE A 58 -4.12 -11.98 -13.45
C PHE A 58 -2.86 -11.20 -13.82
N GLU A 59 -2.59 -10.11 -13.10
CA GLU A 59 -1.58 -9.15 -13.51
C GLU A 59 -0.18 -9.41 -12.97
N GLY A 60 -0.05 -10.15 -11.86
CA GLY A 60 1.23 -10.28 -11.17
C GLY A 60 1.69 -8.93 -10.63
N ASN A 61 2.95 -8.58 -10.87
CA ASN A 61 3.54 -7.33 -10.40
C ASN A 61 3.56 -7.17 -8.87
N SER A 62 3.65 -8.25 -8.11
CA SER A 62 3.85 -8.20 -6.65
C SER A 62 4.97 -7.24 -6.28
N LEU A 63 4.81 -6.46 -5.20
CA LEU A 63 5.83 -5.51 -4.78
C LEU A 63 5.75 -5.19 -3.30
N ILE A 64 6.86 -4.68 -2.77
CA ILE A 64 6.90 -4.09 -1.44
C ILE A 64 7.33 -2.62 -1.57
N CYS A 65 6.51 -1.71 -1.08
CA CYS A 65 6.78 -0.27 -1.05
C CYS A 65 7.10 0.19 0.37
N GLY A 66 8.00 1.17 0.46
CA GLY A 66 8.28 1.90 1.68
C GLY A 66 7.27 3.01 1.98
N PRO A 67 7.36 3.64 3.16
CA PRO A 67 6.46 4.74 3.56
C PRO A 67 6.53 5.99 2.67
N SER A 68 7.58 6.12 1.89
CA SER A 68 7.73 7.17 0.86
C SER A 68 7.05 6.84 -0.46
N GLY A 69 6.40 5.68 -0.57
CA GLY A 69 5.76 5.17 -1.77
C GLY A 69 6.70 4.38 -2.69
N TRP A 70 7.98 4.65 -2.69
CA TRP A 70 8.90 3.99 -3.60
C TRP A 70 9.01 2.48 -3.35
N PRO A 71 9.01 1.66 -4.41
CA PRO A 71 9.28 0.22 -4.29
C PRO A 71 10.65 -0.04 -3.68
N ILE A 72 10.69 -0.87 -2.64
CA ILE A 72 11.93 -1.43 -2.05
C ILE A 72 12.36 -2.64 -2.86
N VAL A 73 11.38 -3.45 -3.27
CA VAL A 73 11.58 -4.61 -4.12
C VAL A 73 10.36 -4.83 -5.01
N GLY A 74 10.58 -5.31 -6.21
CA GLY A 74 9.57 -5.44 -7.26
C GLY A 74 9.47 -4.18 -8.14
N PRO A 75 8.49 -4.10 -9.04
CA PRO A 75 7.46 -5.12 -9.30
C PRO A 75 8.02 -6.46 -9.78
N ALA A 76 7.44 -7.55 -9.31
CA ALA A 76 7.75 -8.90 -9.77
C ALA A 76 7.28 -9.13 -11.21
N SER A 77 7.71 -10.23 -11.79
CA SER A 77 7.28 -10.68 -13.11
C SER A 77 5.75 -10.82 -13.17
N ARG A 78 5.23 -10.68 -14.37
CA ARG A 78 3.82 -10.88 -14.68
C ARG A 78 3.49 -12.34 -15.04
N ASP A 79 4.49 -13.13 -15.32
CA ASP A 79 4.35 -14.47 -15.91
C ASP A 79 5.19 -15.54 -15.20
N LYS A 80 5.97 -15.17 -14.19
CA LYS A 80 6.81 -16.09 -13.42
C LYS A 80 6.49 -16.04 -11.94
N GLU A 81 6.53 -17.18 -11.29
CA GLU A 81 6.47 -17.26 -9.83
C GLU A 81 7.77 -16.71 -9.23
N GLU A 82 7.62 -15.74 -8.32
CA GLU A 82 8.74 -15.11 -7.65
C GLU A 82 8.43 -14.91 -6.18
N THR A 83 9.46 -15.00 -5.35
CA THR A 83 9.40 -14.61 -3.95
C THR A 83 10.20 -13.33 -3.74
N LEU A 84 9.53 -12.26 -3.33
CA LEU A 84 10.17 -11.00 -3.01
C LEU A 84 10.45 -10.93 -1.51
N VAL A 85 11.66 -10.55 -1.14
CA VAL A 85 12.09 -10.38 0.25
C VAL A 85 12.71 -9.01 0.43
N ALA A 86 12.32 -8.30 1.47
CA ALA A 86 12.90 -7.03 1.87
C ALA A 86 13.06 -6.98 3.39
N GLU A 87 14.18 -6.44 3.84
CA GLU A 87 14.39 -6.08 5.24
C GLU A 87 13.91 -4.65 5.45
N VAL A 88 13.08 -4.42 6.47
CA VAL A 88 12.49 -3.12 6.75
C VAL A 88 12.51 -2.82 8.24
N ASN A 89 12.63 -1.54 8.57
CA ASN A 89 12.45 -1.06 9.93
C ASN A 89 11.05 -0.44 10.07
N VAL A 90 10.12 -1.13 10.69
CA VAL A 90 8.73 -0.68 10.83
C VAL A 90 8.59 0.67 11.55
N LEU A 91 9.57 1.05 12.39
CA LEU A 91 9.58 2.36 13.04
C LEU A 91 9.70 3.53 12.05
N ASP A 92 10.24 3.29 10.86
CA ASP A 92 10.35 4.34 9.84
C ASP A 92 8.97 4.73 9.30
N ALA A 93 8.00 3.82 9.27
CA ALA A 93 6.62 4.17 8.94
C ALA A 93 6.01 5.11 9.99
N ARG A 94 6.31 4.92 11.26
CA ARG A 94 5.85 5.83 12.34
C ARG A 94 6.46 7.21 12.20
N ARG A 95 7.76 7.28 11.92
CA ARG A 95 8.47 8.56 11.71
C ARG A 95 7.96 9.31 10.48
N ALA A 96 7.67 8.57 9.41
CA ALA A 96 7.18 9.15 8.16
C ALA A 96 5.79 9.78 8.25
N LYS A 97 4.98 9.47 9.28
CA LYS A 97 3.68 10.09 9.52
C LYS A 97 3.79 11.58 9.90
N GLY A 98 4.89 11.98 10.54
CA GLY A 98 5.25 13.39 10.74
C GLY A 98 6.03 13.92 9.54
N TRP A 99 5.35 14.50 8.55
CA TRP A 99 6.00 14.99 7.32
C TRP A 99 6.93 16.16 7.57
N ASN A 100 6.54 17.06 8.45
CA ASN A 100 7.32 18.22 8.87
C ASN A 100 6.72 18.82 10.16
N ARG A 101 7.24 19.99 10.58
CA ARG A 101 6.76 20.67 11.80
C ARG A 101 5.28 21.10 11.75
N LEU A 102 4.70 21.19 10.56
CA LEU A 102 3.35 21.70 10.34
C LEU A 102 2.35 20.62 9.90
N ASN A 103 2.85 19.43 9.52
CA ASN A 103 2.01 18.38 8.94
C ASN A 103 2.29 17.02 9.58
N ASP A 104 1.30 16.49 10.27
CA ASP A 104 1.31 15.16 10.87
C ASP A 104 0.04 14.40 10.41
N LEU A 105 0.23 13.33 9.66
CA LEU A 105 -0.86 12.57 9.04
C LEU A 105 -1.88 12.00 10.05
N ILE A 106 -1.49 11.84 11.29
CA ILE A 106 -2.36 11.30 12.34
C ILE A 106 -2.97 12.42 13.18
N LYS A 107 -2.15 13.37 13.63
CA LYS A 107 -2.60 14.43 14.57
C LYS A 107 -3.47 15.48 13.90
N ASP A 108 -3.21 15.77 12.61
CA ASP A 108 -3.91 16.83 11.90
C ASP A 108 -5.26 16.40 11.31
N ARG A 109 -5.65 15.13 11.56
CA ARG A 109 -6.96 14.65 11.10
C ARG A 109 -8.08 15.31 11.88
N ARG A 110 -9.11 15.68 11.14
CA ARG A 110 -10.33 16.27 11.67
C ARG A 110 -11.26 15.20 12.26
N THR A 111 -10.78 14.53 13.31
CA THR A 111 -11.53 13.47 14.00
C THR A 111 -12.80 14.01 14.66
N ASP A 112 -12.82 15.30 14.99
CA ASP A 112 -13.99 16.02 15.46
C ASP A 112 -15.16 16.04 14.45
N VAL A 113 -14.87 15.81 13.16
CA VAL A 113 -15.88 15.87 12.08
C VAL A 113 -16.40 14.49 11.69
N TYR A 114 -15.56 13.44 11.71
CA TYR A 114 -15.91 12.15 11.12
C TYR A 114 -15.72 10.93 12.01
N ASP A 115 -15.15 11.06 13.21
CA ASP A 115 -14.85 9.91 14.07
C ASP A 115 -16.09 9.10 14.42
N TRP A 116 -17.16 9.72 14.84
CA TRP A 116 -18.38 9.05 15.22
C TRP A 116 -19.07 8.35 14.04
N MET A 117 -18.94 8.89 12.82
CA MET A 117 -19.49 8.28 11.60
C MET A 117 -18.74 7.00 11.20
N LEU A 118 -17.45 6.93 11.55
CA LEU A 118 -16.60 5.79 11.27
C LEU A 118 -16.49 4.80 12.43
N GLY A 119 -17.25 5.05 13.51
CA GLY A 119 -17.20 4.22 14.72
C GLY A 119 -15.90 4.36 15.51
N TYR A 120 -15.13 5.40 15.28
CA TYR A 120 -13.90 5.64 16.00
C TYR A 120 -14.20 6.16 17.40
N ASP A 121 -13.62 5.53 18.42
CA ASP A 121 -13.75 5.94 19.81
C ASP A 121 -12.55 6.81 20.22
N PRO A 122 -12.74 8.14 20.40
CA PRO A 122 -11.66 9.03 20.76
C PRO A 122 -11.04 8.74 22.14
N SER A 123 -11.72 7.97 22.99
CA SER A 123 -11.17 7.53 24.28
C SER A 123 -10.10 6.45 24.13
N LYS A 124 -10.07 5.77 23.01
CA LYS A 124 -9.09 4.75 22.64
C LYS A 124 -7.92 5.29 21.83
N ARG A 125 -7.52 6.53 22.08
CA ARG A 125 -6.33 7.09 21.43
C ARG A 125 -5.12 6.24 21.76
N PHE A 126 -4.51 5.69 20.73
CA PHE A 126 -3.25 4.96 20.90
C PHE A 126 -2.18 5.94 21.40
N PRO A 127 -1.48 5.64 22.48
CA PRO A 127 -0.38 6.46 22.97
C PRO A 127 0.84 6.20 22.07
N TRP A 128 0.99 6.97 21.04
CA TRP A 128 2.24 7.02 20.26
C TRP A 128 2.99 8.30 20.52
#